data_9f7773a7a3001b489e8f0867ed579f97
#
_entry.id   9f7773a7a3001b489e8f0867ed579f97
#
_cell.length_a   1.000
_cell.length_b   1.000
_cell.length_c   1.000
_cell.angle_alpha   90.00
_cell.angle_beta   90.00
_cell.angle_gamma   90.00
#
_symmetry.space_group_name_H-M   'P 1'
#
loop_
_entity.id
_entity.type
_entity.pdbx_description
1 polymer ?
#
loop_
_entity_poly.entity_id
_entity_poly.type
_entity_poly.pdbx_seq_one_letter_code
_entity_poly.pdbx_strand_id
1 'polypeptide(L)'
;GCIKNKHGVVDDRWTYRETQRILRETVKLDVDPATPMKYLSIAEQQMVEIAKVVSKGCKIIVFDEPTSSLTENEIVHLFGIIHQLKQNGVGIIYISHRLEELEQIADRVTVIRDGQHIKTMDYKDADTDTIVSLMVGREVADIYPKYRRKIGDVIFEANNIRYGDKLHVDHIDVRRGEILGISGLVGAGRTETMRVLFGADPADHVEIILDGKQYQFRDPSEAIEAGFIYMTEDRKRDGLALGLDVEANITLGSLKKFSRNGVMKDKAASQNASDFCQKLHIRTPSTQQKARYLSGGNQQKVILARWLTREAKVLVLDEPTRGIDVGAKYEIYTLMN
;
A
#
# COMPACT_ATOMS: atom_id res chain seq x y z
N GLY A 1 -2.22 -30.10 -6.13
CA GLY A 1 -1.06 -30.83 -6.57
C GLY A 1 -1.34 -32.27 -6.92
N CYS A 2 -0.53 -32.84 -7.78
CA CYS A 2 -0.61 -34.26 -8.10
C CYS A 2 0.06 -35.05 -6.96
N ILE A 3 -0.72 -35.44 -5.97
CA ILE A 3 -0.25 -36.34 -4.91
C ILE A 3 -0.26 -37.77 -5.50
N LYS A 4 0.91 -38.40 -5.55
CA LYS A 4 0.99 -39.79 -5.99
C LYS A 4 0.43 -40.70 -4.92
N ASN A 5 -0.60 -41.45 -5.29
CA ASN A 5 -1.29 -42.33 -4.39
C ASN A 5 -1.02 -43.78 -4.83
N LYS A 6 -0.57 -44.63 -3.92
CA LYS A 6 -0.35 -46.04 -4.16
C LYS A 6 -1.24 -46.84 -3.20
N HIS A 7 -2.26 -47.51 -3.72
CA HIS A 7 -3.24 -48.28 -2.94
C HIS A 7 -3.95 -47.48 -1.81
N GLY A 8 -4.31 -46.21 -2.09
CA GLY A 8 -4.97 -45.36 -1.08
C GLY A 8 -4.03 -44.68 -0.08
N VAL A 9 -2.73 -44.93 -0.15
CA VAL A 9 -1.72 -44.32 0.73
C VAL A 9 -0.88 -43.34 -0.06
N VAL A 10 -0.68 -42.14 0.51
CA VAL A 10 0.15 -41.07 -0.10
C VAL A 10 1.62 -41.51 -0.05
N ASP A 11 2.32 -41.39 -1.17
CA ASP A 11 3.78 -41.59 -1.23
C ASP A 11 4.48 -40.27 -0.82
N ASP A 12 4.70 -40.10 0.49
CA ASP A 12 5.32 -38.90 1.05
C ASP A 12 6.75 -38.66 0.54
N ARG A 13 7.53 -39.75 0.33
CA ARG A 13 8.91 -39.63 -0.15
C ARG A 13 8.97 -39.14 -1.59
N TRP A 14 8.05 -39.63 -2.44
CA TRP A 14 7.93 -39.15 -3.81
C TRP A 14 7.43 -37.71 -3.83
N THR A 15 6.39 -37.40 -3.04
CA THR A 15 5.81 -36.06 -2.94
C THR A 15 6.87 -35.04 -2.52
N TYR A 16 7.67 -35.34 -1.52
CA TYR A 16 8.77 -34.50 -1.06
C TYR A 16 9.79 -34.22 -2.17
N ARG A 17 10.32 -35.28 -2.81
CA ARG A 17 11.32 -35.14 -3.87
C ARG A 17 10.81 -34.38 -5.08
N GLU A 18 9.57 -34.67 -5.50
CA GLU A 18 8.96 -34.00 -6.64
C GLU A 18 8.68 -32.52 -6.34
N THR A 19 8.20 -32.21 -5.15
CA THR A 19 8.04 -30.81 -4.72
C THR A 19 9.37 -30.08 -4.72
N GLN A 20 10.42 -30.69 -4.16
CA GLN A 20 11.76 -30.09 -4.15
C GLN A 20 12.28 -29.86 -5.58
N ARG A 21 12.08 -30.83 -6.49
CA ARG A 21 12.43 -30.70 -7.91
C ARG A 21 11.71 -29.52 -8.56
N ILE A 22 10.39 -29.45 -8.40
CA ILE A 22 9.56 -28.37 -8.96
C ILE A 22 10.00 -26.99 -8.41
N LEU A 23 10.21 -26.86 -7.10
CA LEU A 23 10.65 -25.60 -6.51
C LEU A 23 12.01 -25.14 -7.06
N ARG A 24 12.98 -26.04 -7.20
CA ARG A 24 14.30 -25.72 -7.71
C ARG A 24 14.31 -25.45 -9.22
N GLU A 25 13.66 -26.30 -10.01
CA GLU A 25 13.71 -26.21 -11.47
C GLU A 25 12.81 -25.11 -12.03
N THR A 26 11.60 -24.93 -11.44
CA THR A 26 10.60 -23.99 -11.98
C THR A 26 10.79 -22.58 -11.46
N VAL A 27 10.95 -22.42 -10.12
CA VAL A 27 10.99 -21.11 -9.47
C VAL A 27 12.32 -20.80 -8.80
N LYS A 28 13.33 -21.67 -8.96
CA LYS A 28 14.70 -21.56 -8.37
C LYS A 28 14.67 -21.25 -6.87
N LEU A 29 13.68 -21.78 -6.17
CA LEU A 29 13.50 -21.60 -4.73
C LEU A 29 14.11 -22.80 -4.00
N ASP A 30 15.05 -22.54 -3.09
CA ASP A 30 15.68 -23.57 -2.26
C ASP A 30 15.12 -23.53 -0.84
N VAL A 31 13.93 -24.10 -0.70
CA VAL A 31 13.21 -24.22 0.58
C VAL A 31 12.91 -25.68 0.82
N ASP A 32 12.98 -26.11 2.09
CA ASP A 32 12.55 -27.45 2.47
C ASP A 32 11.03 -27.62 2.24
N PRO A 33 10.61 -28.57 1.37
CA PRO A 33 9.20 -28.85 1.10
C PRO A 33 8.34 -29.16 2.34
N ALA A 34 8.95 -29.56 3.45
CA ALA A 34 8.26 -29.82 4.70
C ALA A 34 8.00 -28.54 5.52
N THR A 35 8.57 -27.40 5.14
CA THR A 35 8.37 -26.13 5.82
C THR A 35 6.92 -25.65 5.68
N PRO A 36 6.19 -25.41 6.79
CA PRO A 36 4.85 -24.85 6.71
C PRO A 36 4.87 -23.45 6.07
N MET A 37 3.95 -23.16 5.15
CA MET A 37 3.84 -21.90 4.41
C MET A 37 3.89 -20.66 5.29
N LYS A 38 3.33 -20.69 6.48
CA LYS A 38 3.30 -19.56 7.43
C LYS A 38 4.69 -19.09 7.92
N TYR A 39 5.72 -19.92 7.74
CA TYR A 39 7.11 -19.59 8.13
C TYR A 39 7.94 -19.10 6.94
N LEU A 40 7.40 -19.14 5.74
CA LEU A 40 8.03 -18.58 4.55
C LEU A 40 7.78 -17.07 4.49
N SER A 41 8.71 -16.33 3.91
CA SER A 41 8.49 -14.92 3.55
C SER A 41 7.34 -14.80 2.53
N ILE A 42 6.74 -13.64 2.43
CA ILE A 42 5.63 -13.40 1.49
C ILE A 42 6.06 -13.68 0.05
N ALA A 43 7.29 -13.30 -0.30
CA ALA A 43 7.86 -13.57 -1.62
C ALA A 43 8.02 -15.08 -1.89
N GLU A 44 8.54 -15.84 -0.93
CA GLU A 44 8.65 -17.30 -1.05
C GLU A 44 7.28 -17.96 -1.17
N GLN A 45 6.29 -17.51 -0.40
CA GLN A 45 4.90 -17.97 -0.51
C GLN A 45 4.36 -17.76 -1.93
N GLN A 46 4.61 -16.59 -2.52
CA GLN A 46 4.20 -16.26 -3.88
C GLN A 46 4.88 -17.19 -4.90
N MET A 47 6.18 -17.44 -4.76
CA MET A 47 6.91 -18.36 -5.63
C MET A 47 6.41 -19.81 -5.52
N VAL A 48 6.06 -20.27 -4.33
CA VAL A 48 5.46 -21.59 -4.12
C VAL A 48 4.07 -21.68 -4.80
N GLU A 49 3.27 -20.62 -4.74
CA GLU A 49 1.98 -20.57 -5.43
C GLU A 49 2.13 -20.65 -6.94
N ILE A 50 3.08 -19.91 -7.51
CA ILE A 50 3.41 -19.97 -8.94
C ILE A 50 3.88 -21.38 -9.33
N ALA A 51 4.81 -21.98 -8.59
CA ALA A 51 5.30 -23.34 -8.82
C ALA A 51 4.15 -24.36 -8.82
N LYS A 52 3.22 -24.23 -7.88
CA LYS A 52 2.02 -25.08 -7.77
C LYS A 52 1.13 -24.98 -9.01
N VAL A 53 0.94 -23.79 -9.57
CA VAL A 53 0.12 -23.57 -10.77
C VAL A 53 0.83 -24.13 -12.00
N VAL A 54 2.11 -23.79 -12.19
CA VAL A 54 2.92 -24.24 -13.33
C VAL A 54 3.04 -25.77 -13.38
N SER A 55 3.21 -26.41 -12.22
CA SER A 55 3.33 -27.88 -12.14
C SER A 55 2.09 -28.66 -12.60
N LYS A 56 0.95 -27.97 -12.77
CA LYS A 56 -0.30 -28.60 -13.26
C LYS A 56 -0.41 -28.71 -14.77
N GLY A 57 0.54 -28.16 -15.53
CA GLY A 57 0.52 -28.19 -17.00
C GLY A 57 -0.68 -27.45 -17.58
N CYS A 58 -1.04 -26.32 -17.02
CA CYS A 58 -2.17 -25.51 -17.46
C CYS A 58 -1.93 -24.90 -18.84
N LYS A 59 -2.96 -24.83 -19.68
CA LYS A 59 -2.91 -24.16 -20.98
C LYS A 59 -3.07 -22.65 -20.88
N ILE A 60 -3.72 -22.17 -19.82
CA ILE A 60 -3.93 -20.75 -19.54
C ILE A 60 -3.63 -20.50 -18.06
N ILE A 61 -2.89 -19.46 -17.78
CA ILE A 61 -2.55 -19.00 -16.41
C ILE A 61 -2.97 -17.55 -16.26
N VAL A 62 -3.60 -17.24 -15.13
CA VAL A 62 -3.94 -15.86 -14.74
C VAL A 62 -3.03 -15.46 -13.58
N PHE A 63 -2.28 -14.39 -13.74
CA PHE A 63 -1.52 -13.73 -12.70
C PHE A 63 -2.25 -12.44 -12.29
N ASP A 64 -2.60 -12.34 -11.02
CA ASP A 64 -3.26 -11.16 -10.45
C ASP A 64 -2.32 -10.46 -9.49
N GLU A 65 -1.75 -9.32 -9.93
CA GLU A 65 -0.75 -8.52 -9.21
C GLU A 65 0.39 -9.34 -8.57
N PRO A 66 1.06 -10.23 -9.31
CA PRO A 66 1.99 -11.20 -8.71
C PRO A 66 3.26 -10.57 -8.14
N THR A 67 3.54 -9.32 -8.44
CA THR A 67 4.77 -8.59 -8.06
C THR A 67 4.60 -7.70 -6.83
N SER A 68 3.39 -7.58 -6.28
CA SER A 68 3.07 -6.63 -5.20
C SER A 68 3.91 -6.79 -3.93
N SER A 69 4.51 -7.98 -3.73
CA SER A 69 5.33 -8.33 -2.56
C SER A 69 6.74 -8.80 -2.92
N LEU A 70 7.14 -8.69 -4.20
CA LEU A 70 8.42 -9.16 -4.70
C LEU A 70 9.45 -8.02 -4.76
N THR A 71 10.70 -8.37 -4.52
CA THR A 71 11.87 -7.52 -4.81
C THR A 71 12.14 -7.47 -6.32
N GLU A 72 12.92 -6.48 -6.78
CA GLU A 72 13.29 -6.36 -8.20
C GLU A 72 13.94 -7.62 -8.77
N ASN A 73 14.81 -8.28 -8.01
CA ASN A 73 15.45 -9.54 -8.43
C ASN A 73 14.43 -10.68 -8.59
N GLU A 74 13.44 -10.76 -7.72
CA GLU A 74 12.37 -11.75 -7.80
C GLU A 74 11.40 -11.46 -8.95
N ILE A 75 11.18 -10.20 -9.28
CA ILE A 75 10.38 -9.78 -10.45
C ILE A 75 11.07 -10.21 -11.73
N VAL A 76 12.37 -9.96 -11.88
CA VAL A 76 13.15 -10.42 -13.05
C VAL A 76 13.06 -11.94 -13.19
N HIS A 77 13.11 -12.67 -12.07
CA HIS A 77 12.98 -14.11 -12.09
C HIS A 77 11.58 -14.57 -12.52
N LEU A 78 10.52 -13.93 -11.99
CA LEU A 78 9.14 -14.20 -12.39
C LEU A 78 8.94 -13.98 -13.90
N PHE A 79 9.49 -12.89 -14.45
CA PHE A 79 9.40 -12.62 -15.88
C PHE A 79 10.11 -13.68 -16.72
N GLY A 80 11.25 -14.20 -16.24
CA GLY A 80 11.90 -15.36 -16.86
C GLY A 80 10.97 -16.59 -16.93
N ILE A 81 10.23 -16.88 -15.87
CA ILE A 81 9.23 -17.96 -15.83
C ILE A 81 8.10 -17.69 -16.84
N ILE A 82 7.57 -16.46 -16.87
CA ILE A 82 6.52 -16.04 -17.79
C ILE A 82 6.95 -16.21 -19.26
N HIS A 83 8.17 -15.78 -19.60
CA HIS A 83 8.71 -15.97 -20.96
C HIS A 83 8.84 -17.45 -21.33
N GLN A 84 9.30 -18.28 -20.40
CA GLN A 84 9.41 -19.73 -20.63
C GLN A 84 8.04 -20.39 -20.84
N LEU A 85 7.03 -20.01 -20.04
CA LEU A 85 5.66 -20.47 -20.21
C LEU A 85 5.08 -20.06 -21.57
N LYS A 86 5.31 -18.82 -21.99
CA LYS A 86 4.89 -18.28 -23.28
C LYS A 86 5.53 -19.06 -24.44
N GLN A 87 6.85 -19.36 -24.38
CA GLN A 87 7.53 -20.17 -25.36
C GLN A 87 6.96 -21.59 -25.47
N ASN A 88 6.47 -22.14 -24.36
CA ASN A 88 5.80 -23.43 -24.31
C ASN A 88 4.32 -23.39 -24.74
N GLY A 89 3.84 -22.27 -25.31
CA GLY A 89 2.49 -22.12 -25.83
C GLY A 89 1.39 -21.93 -24.77
N VAL A 90 1.76 -21.57 -23.54
CA VAL A 90 0.79 -21.26 -22.47
C VAL A 90 0.24 -19.86 -22.69
N GLY A 91 -1.10 -19.73 -22.73
CA GLY A 91 -1.78 -18.44 -22.72
C GLY A 91 -1.67 -17.77 -21.35
N ILE A 92 -1.28 -16.50 -21.32
CA ILE A 92 -1.07 -15.77 -20.07
C ILE A 92 -1.99 -14.56 -20.03
N ILE A 93 -2.74 -14.42 -18.94
CA ILE A 93 -3.46 -13.20 -18.56
C ILE A 93 -2.74 -12.61 -17.37
N TYR A 94 -2.19 -11.41 -17.54
CA TYR A 94 -1.42 -10.72 -16.51
C TYR A 94 -2.14 -9.45 -16.11
N ILE A 95 -2.56 -9.37 -14.85
CA ILE A 95 -3.25 -8.22 -14.27
C ILE A 95 -2.24 -7.44 -13.44
N SER A 96 -2.01 -6.19 -13.81
CA SER A 96 -1.14 -5.27 -13.08
C SER A 96 -1.58 -3.83 -13.32
N HIS A 97 -1.30 -2.97 -12.35
CA HIS A 97 -1.37 -1.52 -12.48
C HIS A 97 0.03 -0.89 -12.69
N ARG A 98 1.08 -1.69 -12.70
CA ARG A 98 2.48 -1.29 -12.95
C ARG A 98 2.78 -1.45 -14.43
N LEU A 99 2.81 -0.33 -15.14
CA LEU A 99 2.95 -0.33 -16.61
C LEU A 99 4.34 -0.77 -17.04
N GLU A 100 5.36 -0.52 -16.22
CA GLU A 100 6.74 -0.96 -16.47
C GLU A 100 6.86 -2.50 -16.55
N GLU A 101 5.95 -3.21 -15.89
CA GLU A 101 5.87 -4.68 -15.97
C GLU A 101 5.29 -5.12 -17.31
N LEU A 102 4.21 -4.46 -17.74
CA LEU A 102 3.54 -4.79 -19.00
C LEU A 102 4.45 -4.55 -20.20
N GLU A 103 5.30 -3.51 -20.17
CA GLU A 103 6.29 -3.23 -21.20
C GLU A 103 7.22 -4.42 -21.47
N GLN A 104 7.54 -5.17 -20.42
CA GLN A 104 8.49 -6.30 -20.51
C GLN A 104 7.85 -7.61 -20.97
N ILE A 105 6.56 -7.84 -20.76
CA ILE A 105 5.93 -9.16 -20.92
C ILE A 105 4.71 -9.18 -21.84
N ALA A 106 4.02 -8.05 -22.02
CA ALA A 106 2.72 -8.03 -22.69
C ALA A 106 2.86 -7.90 -24.23
N ASP A 107 2.10 -8.69 -24.96
CA ASP A 107 1.91 -8.51 -26.41
C ASP A 107 0.76 -7.54 -26.68
N ARG A 108 -0.31 -7.61 -25.90
CA ARG A 108 -1.51 -6.78 -25.98
C ARG A 108 -1.91 -6.29 -24.61
N VAL A 109 -2.50 -5.11 -24.56
CA VAL A 109 -3.09 -4.55 -23.34
C VAL A 109 -4.58 -4.34 -23.51
N THR A 110 -5.35 -4.72 -22.50
CA THR A 110 -6.77 -4.41 -22.40
C THR A 110 -7.01 -3.54 -21.18
N VAL A 111 -7.52 -2.34 -21.41
CA VAL A 111 -7.88 -1.41 -20.34
C VAL A 111 -9.32 -1.65 -19.91
N ILE A 112 -9.50 -1.88 -18.59
CA ILE A 112 -10.81 -2.02 -17.94
C ILE A 112 -10.92 -0.91 -16.89
N ARG A 113 -12.06 -0.21 -16.86
CA ARG A 113 -12.34 0.85 -15.89
C ARG A 113 -13.80 0.77 -15.45
N ASP A 114 -14.05 0.83 -14.16
CA ASP A 114 -15.39 0.75 -13.55
C ASP A 114 -16.22 -0.47 -14.04
N GLY A 115 -15.52 -1.61 -14.25
CA GLY A 115 -16.12 -2.85 -14.76
C GLY A 115 -16.44 -2.83 -16.27
N GLN A 116 -16.05 -1.79 -17.00
CA GLN A 116 -16.30 -1.66 -18.43
C GLN A 116 -15.00 -1.86 -19.23
N HIS A 117 -15.12 -2.57 -20.36
CA HIS A 117 -14.07 -2.64 -21.35
C HIS A 117 -13.92 -1.27 -22.02
N ILE A 118 -12.73 -0.68 -21.94
CA ILE A 118 -12.44 0.62 -22.55
C ILE A 118 -11.78 0.45 -23.92
N LYS A 119 -10.66 -0.28 -23.98
CA LYS A 119 -9.93 -0.50 -25.23
C LYS A 119 -9.01 -1.71 -25.10
N THR A 120 -8.82 -2.43 -26.22
CA THR A 120 -7.75 -3.43 -26.41
C THR A 120 -6.86 -2.97 -27.55
N MET A 121 -5.55 -3.04 -27.39
CA MET A 121 -4.56 -2.64 -28.39
C MET A 121 -3.30 -3.50 -28.26
N ASP A 122 -2.50 -3.57 -29.33
CA ASP A 122 -1.16 -4.14 -29.25
C ASP A 122 -0.28 -3.23 -28.36
N TYR A 123 0.52 -3.83 -27.47
CA TYR A 123 1.31 -3.04 -26.51
C TYR A 123 2.33 -2.13 -27.23
N LYS A 124 2.92 -2.61 -28.32
CA LYS A 124 3.87 -1.84 -29.16
C LYS A 124 3.30 -0.54 -29.75
N ASP A 125 1.97 -0.46 -29.89
CA ASP A 125 1.27 0.68 -30.50
C ASP A 125 0.67 1.61 -29.39
N ALA A 126 0.93 1.29 -28.12
CA ALA A 126 0.42 2.02 -26.97
C ALA A 126 1.58 2.66 -26.19
N ASP A 127 1.56 3.99 -26.07
CA ASP A 127 2.43 4.67 -25.11
C ASP A 127 1.83 4.61 -23.70
N THR A 128 2.71 4.72 -22.70
CA THR A 128 2.34 4.68 -21.29
C THR A 128 1.28 5.74 -20.94
N ASP A 129 1.40 6.94 -21.45
CA ASP A 129 0.49 8.05 -21.17
C ASP A 129 -0.91 7.78 -21.72
N THR A 130 -1.00 7.17 -22.89
CA THR A 130 -2.28 6.72 -23.47
C THR A 130 -2.94 5.66 -22.58
N ILE A 131 -2.19 4.65 -22.14
CA ILE A 131 -2.75 3.61 -21.26
C ILE A 131 -3.26 4.23 -19.96
N VAL A 132 -2.46 5.09 -19.31
CA VAL A 132 -2.83 5.78 -18.08
C VAL A 132 -4.06 6.65 -18.28
N SER A 133 -4.13 7.43 -19.36
CA SER A 133 -5.29 8.25 -19.69
C SER A 133 -6.57 7.44 -19.86
N LEU A 134 -6.49 6.28 -20.51
CA LEU A 134 -7.61 5.35 -20.66
C LEU A 134 -8.04 4.74 -19.32
N MET A 135 -7.08 4.40 -18.44
CA MET A 135 -7.35 3.85 -17.09
C MET A 135 -8.04 4.88 -16.19
N VAL A 136 -7.56 6.12 -16.20
CA VAL A 136 -8.07 7.20 -15.32
C VAL A 136 -9.27 7.91 -15.97
N GLY A 137 -9.33 7.97 -17.30
CA GLY A 137 -10.37 8.68 -18.06
C GLY A 137 -10.11 10.18 -18.20
N ARG A 138 -8.85 10.60 -18.05
CA ARG A 138 -8.38 12.00 -18.16
C ARG A 138 -6.98 12.02 -18.76
N GLU A 139 -6.52 13.16 -19.24
CA GLU A 139 -5.16 13.32 -19.74
C GLU A 139 -4.11 13.22 -18.62
N VAL A 140 -2.92 12.70 -18.94
CA VAL A 140 -1.84 12.46 -17.96
C VAL A 140 -1.33 13.77 -17.33
N ALA A 141 -1.34 14.87 -18.08
CA ALA A 141 -0.96 16.19 -17.58
C ALA A 141 -1.76 16.61 -16.32
N ASP A 142 -2.98 16.09 -16.20
CA ASP A 142 -3.87 16.36 -15.07
C ASP A 142 -3.66 15.39 -13.88
N ILE A 143 -2.85 14.32 -14.04
CA ILE A 143 -2.70 13.27 -13.02
C ILE A 143 -1.83 13.73 -11.84
N TYR A 144 -0.88 14.63 -12.08
CA TYR A 144 0.00 15.18 -11.04
C TYR A 144 -0.18 16.70 -10.94
N PRO A 145 -1.33 17.18 -10.43
CA PRO A 145 -1.58 18.59 -10.33
C PRO A 145 -0.57 19.25 -9.38
N LYS A 146 0.21 20.19 -9.91
CA LYS A 146 1.11 21.02 -9.10
C LYS A 146 0.47 22.39 -8.90
N TYR A 147 -0.07 22.62 -7.71
CA TYR A 147 -0.55 23.93 -7.33
C TYR A 147 0.58 24.76 -6.72
N ARG A 148 0.83 25.95 -7.27
CA ARG A 148 1.76 26.91 -6.65
C ARG A 148 1.10 27.50 -5.42
N ARG A 149 1.60 27.14 -4.23
CA ARG A 149 1.18 27.73 -2.97
C ARG A 149 2.25 28.65 -2.42
N LYS A 150 1.84 29.63 -1.62
CA LYS A 150 2.80 30.46 -0.88
C LYS A 150 3.30 29.64 0.31
N ILE A 151 4.59 29.31 0.30
CA ILE A 151 5.25 28.64 1.41
C ILE A 151 5.50 29.68 2.50
N GLY A 152 5.12 29.36 3.74
CA GLY A 152 5.26 30.20 4.91
C GLY A 152 6.51 29.90 5.74
N ASP A 153 6.45 30.24 7.02
CA ASP A 153 7.53 30.00 7.99
C ASP A 153 7.59 28.52 8.38
N VAL A 154 8.72 28.12 8.98
CA VAL A 154 8.92 26.76 9.53
C VAL A 154 7.86 26.50 10.60
N ILE A 155 7.08 25.45 10.44
CA ILE A 155 6.08 25.00 11.41
C ILE A 155 6.55 23.82 12.24
N PHE A 156 7.42 22.99 11.67
CA PHE A 156 7.98 21.81 12.33
C PHE A 156 9.46 21.75 12.09
N GLU A 157 10.19 21.42 13.13
CA GLU A 157 11.65 21.21 13.10
C GLU A 157 11.98 20.06 14.04
N ALA A 158 12.82 19.15 13.58
CA ALA A 158 13.37 18.07 14.38
C ALA A 158 14.86 17.96 14.19
N ASN A 159 15.60 17.95 15.29
CA ASN A 159 17.06 17.93 15.30
C ASN A 159 17.58 16.71 16.05
N ASN A 160 18.76 16.23 15.65
CA ASN A 160 19.52 15.19 16.35
C ASN A 160 18.69 13.90 16.58
N ILE A 161 17.97 13.42 15.58
CA ILE A 161 17.14 12.22 15.69
C ILE A 161 18.05 11.01 15.74
N ARG A 162 18.02 10.26 16.86
CA ARG A 162 18.86 9.08 17.09
C ARG A 162 18.01 7.92 17.63
N TYR A 163 18.20 6.75 17.04
CA TYR A 163 17.53 5.52 17.47
C TYR A 163 18.42 4.29 17.17
N GLY A 164 19.01 3.71 18.21
CA GLY A 164 20.02 2.67 18.09
C GLY A 164 21.19 3.09 17.21
N ASP A 165 21.92 2.10 16.72
CA ASP A 165 23.05 2.32 15.81
C ASP A 165 22.64 2.57 14.35
N LYS A 166 21.34 2.49 14.05
CA LYS A 166 20.83 2.44 12.67
C LYS A 166 20.22 3.76 12.18
N LEU A 167 19.75 4.61 13.08
CA LEU A 167 19.07 5.84 12.70
C LEU A 167 19.80 7.06 13.21
N HIS A 168 20.38 7.80 12.28
CA HIS A 168 21.05 9.08 12.52
C HIS A 168 20.58 10.09 11.50
N VAL A 169 19.68 10.99 11.90
CA VAL A 169 19.18 12.07 11.06
C VAL A 169 19.45 13.38 11.80
N ASP A 170 20.22 14.27 11.19
CA ASP A 170 20.68 15.47 11.86
C ASP A 170 19.60 16.54 11.94
N HIS A 171 18.84 16.73 10.85
CA HIS A 171 17.84 17.79 10.78
C HIS A 171 16.74 17.46 9.76
N ILE A 172 15.50 17.79 10.13
CA ILE A 172 14.33 17.81 9.24
C ILE A 172 13.50 19.04 9.61
N ASP A 173 13.14 19.86 8.62
CA ASP A 173 12.18 20.95 8.83
C ASP A 173 11.06 20.91 7.79
N VAL A 174 9.89 21.46 8.14
CA VAL A 174 8.72 21.59 7.27
C VAL A 174 8.10 22.98 7.45
N ARG A 175 7.79 23.64 6.34
CA ARG A 175 7.18 24.96 6.33
C ARG A 175 5.67 24.90 6.17
N ARG A 176 4.97 25.93 6.58
CA ARG A 176 3.51 26.04 6.37
C ARG A 176 3.17 26.03 4.89
N GLY A 177 2.25 25.11 4.49
CA GLY A 177 1.83 24.97 3.10
C GLY A 177 2.85 24.29 2.19
N GLU A 178 3.92 23.71 2.76
CA GLU A 178 4.92 22.93 2.05
C GLU A 178 4.52 21.46 2.01
N ILE A 179 4.89 20.77 0.93
CA ILE A 179 4.94 19.32 0.83
C ILE A 179 6.41 18.92 0.74
N LEU A 180 6.97 18.46 1.86
CA LEU A 180 8.33 17.91 1.91
C LEU A 180 8.33 16.45 1.48
N GLY A 181 9.04 16.10 0.42
CA GLY A 181 9.23 14.72 -0.02
C GLY A 181 10.46 14.09 0.63
N ILE A 182 10.26 12.95 1.32
CA ILE A 182 11.35 12.16 1.90
C ILE A 182 11.52 10.90 1.07
N SER A 183 12.70 10.73 0.45
CA SER A 183 13.03 9.61 -0.43
C SER A 183 14.21 8.80 0.08
N GLY A 184 14.28 7.55 -0.29
CA GLY A 184 15.38 6.63 0.06
C GLY A 184 15.05 5.19 -0.31
N LEU A 185 16.05 4.33 -0.35
CA LEU A 185 15.89 2.89 -0.61
C LEU A 185 15.11 2.19 0.52
N VAL A 186 14.64 0.98 0.23
CA VAL A 186 14.06 0.10 1.25
C VAL A 186 15.09 -0.13 2.36
N GLY A 187 14.70 0.06 3.61
CA GLY A 187 15.62 -0.03 4.76
C GLY A 187 16.46 1.22 5.03
N ALA A 188 16.23 2.34 4.33
CA ALA A 188 16.93 3.61 4.58
C ALA A 188 16.49 4.34 5.86
N GLY A 189 15.57 3.79 6.64
CA GLY A 189 15.13 4.38 7.91
C GLY A 189 14.01 5.42 7.80
N ARG A 190 13.34 5.56 6.65
CA ARG A 190 12.25 6.55 6.44
C ARG A 190 11.10 6.36 7.43
N THR A 191 10.53 5.17 7.45
CA THR A 191 9.43 4.79 8.34
C THR A 191 9.85 4.88 9.81
N GLU A 192 11.03 4.37 10.16
CA GLU A 192 11.59 4.42 11.51
C GLU A 192 11.75 5.85 12.00
N THR A 193 12.27 6.76 11.15
CA THR A 193 12.37 8.21 11.48
C THR A 193 11.00 8.78 11.82
N MET A 194 9.98 8.53 11.00
CA MET A 194 8.64 9.07 11.25
C MET A 194 7.99 8.46 12.49
N ARG A 195 8.21 7.17 12.76
CA ARG A 195 7.72 6.49 13.97
C ARG A 195 8.36 7.05 15.24
N VAL A 196 9.65 7.34 15.20
CA VAL A 196 10.37 8.01 16.31
C VAL A 196 9.80 9.42 16.54
N LEU A 197 9.64 10.22 15.49
CA LEU A 197 9.07 11.57 15.59
C LEU A 197 7.62 11.58 16.07
N PHE A 198 6.87 10.50 15.82
CA PHE A 198 5.49 10.33 16.26
C PHE A 198 5.37 9.76 17.69
N GLY A 199 6.49 9.35 18.30
CA GLY A 199 6.49 8.70 19.61
C GLY A 199 5.98 7.25 19.60
N ALA A 200 5.91 6.61 18.40
CA ALA A 200 5.55 5.20 18.26
C ALA A 200 6.72 4.26 18.59
N ASP A 201 7.94 4.70 18.33
CA ASP A 201 9.17 4.03 18.73
C ASP A 201 9.98 4.96 19.66
N PRO A 202 10.69 4.42 20.67
CA PRO A 202 11.47 5.24 21.59
C PRO A 202 12.65 5.90 20.86
N ALA A 203 12.91 7.17 21.13
CA ALA A 203 14.11 7.85 20.66
C ALA A 203 15.21 7.78 21.72
N ASP A 204 16.46 7.56 21.30
CA ASP A 204 17.60 7.76 22.19
C ASP A 204 17.83 9.26 22.40
N HIS A 205 17.68 10.04 21.32
CA HIS A 205 17.68 11.49 21.36
C HIS A 205 16.84 12.07 20.22
N VAL A 206 16.09 13.14 20.52
CA VAL A 206 15.39 13.94 19.52
C VAL A 206 14.98 15.27 20.12
N GLU A 207 15.14 16.34 19.37
CA GLU A 207 14.65 17.68 19.70
C GLU A 207 13.55 18.05 18.71
N ILE A 208 12.32 18.28 19.16
CA ILE A 208 11.17 18.59 18.31
C ILE A 208 10.65 19.98 18.66
N ILE A 209 10.51 20.83 17.65
CA ILE A 209 9.81 22.11 17.72
C ILE A 209 8.61 22.04 16.77
N LEU A 210 7.41 22.26 17.29
CA LEU A 210 6.18 22.32 16.51
C LEU A 210 5.43 23.61 16.83
N ASP A 211 5.21 24.44 15.81
CA ASP A 211 4.52 25.72 15.94
C ASP A 211 5.15 26.62 17.03
N GLY A 212 6.50 26.68 17.04
CA GLY A 212 7.29 27.46 17.98
C GLY A 212 7.36 26.91 19.41
N LYS A 213 6.81 25.74 19.69
CA LYS A 213 6.86 25.07 21.00
C LYS A 213 7.72 23.84 20.96
N GLN A 214 8.52 23.63 21.99
CA GLN A 214 9.32 22.42 22.14
C GLN A 214 8.49 21.26 22.66
N TYR A 215 8.69 20.07 22.10
CA TYR A 215 8.01 18.84 22.45
C TYR A 215 8.97 17.68 22.60
N GLN A 216 8.55 16.70 23.39
CA GLN A 216 9.17 15.38 23.47
C GLN A 216 8.02 14.36 23.54
N PHE A 217 7.66 13.80 22.38
CA PHE A 217 6.56 12.83 22.32
C PHE A 217 7.00 11.48 22.88
N ARG A 218 6.34 11.02 23.94
CA ARG A 218 6.58 9.72 24.57
C ARG A 218 5.66 8.63 24.02
N ASP A 219 4.55 9.04 23.46
CA ASP A 219 3.57 8.17 22.83
C ASP A 219 2.84 8.92 21.71
N PRO A 220 2.18 8.17 20.78
CA PRO A 220 1.42 8.76 19.68
C PRO A 220 0.31 9.73 20.10
N SER A 221 -0.28 9.57 21.30
CA SER A 221 -1.38 10.43 21.74
C SER A 221 -0.91 11.85 21.96
N GLU A 222 0.31 12.04 22.52
CA GLU A 222 0.92 13.36 22.72
C GLU A 222 1.17 14.07 21.39
N ALA A 223 1.71 13.34 20.39
CA ALA A 223 1.96 13.87 19.06
C ALA A 223 0.64 14.30 18.38
N ILE A 224 -0.38 13.44 18.45
CA ILE A 224 -1.71 13.71 17.91
C ILE A 224 -2.34 14.94 18.58
N GLU A 225 -2.22 15.08 19.90
CA GLU A 225 -2.76 16.23 20.63
C GLU A 225 -2.03 17.54 20.28
N ALA A 226 -0.74 17.48 19.99
CA ALA A 226 0.03 18.62 19.52
C ALA A 226 -0.29 19.04 18.08
N GLY A 227 -0.92 18.14 17.29
CA GLY A 227 -1.25 18.35 15.89
C GLY A 227 -0.25 17.76 14.90
N PHE A 228 0.67 16.90 15.36
CA PHE A 228 1.55 16.10 14.52
C PHE A 228 0.90 14.74 14.28
N ILE A 229 0.53 14.46 13.03
CA ILE A 229 -0.23 13.26 12.64
C ILE A 229 0.62 12.40 11.73
N TYR A 230 0.62 11.09 11.98
CA TYR A 230 1.30 10.11 11.16
C TYR A 230 0.33 9.07 10.60
N MET A 231 0.29 8.98 9.29
CA MET A 231 -0.44 7.96 8.55
C MET A 231 0.52 6.88 8.10
N THR A 232 0.36 5.68 8.65
CA THR A 232 1.27 4.54 8.49
C THR A 232 1.21 3.90 7.11
N GLU A 233 2.31 3.26 6.70
CA GLU A 233 2.42 2.51 5.46
C GLU A 233 1.43 1.32 5.41
N ASP A 234 1.33 0.55 6.51
CA ASP A 234 0.42 -0.60 6.57
C ASP A 234 -0.98 -0.19 7.08
N ARG A 235 -1.84 0.18 6.13
CA ARG A 235 -3.21 0.58 6.42
C ARG A 235 -4.06 -0.51 7.07
N LYS A 236 -3.76 -1.80 6.82
CA LYS A 236 -4.57 -2.92 7.32
C LYS A 236 -4.21 -3.31 8.74
N ARG A 237 -2.94 -3.21 9.10
CA ARG A 237 -2.43 -3.56 10.41
C ARG A 237 -2.52 -2.39 11.39
N ASP A 238 -2.05 -1.21 10.96
CA ASP A 238 -1.82 -0.08 11.86
C ASP A 238 -2.76 1.11 11.53
N GLY A 239 -3.29 1.19 10.30
CA GLY A 239 -4.08 2.32 9.85
C GLY A 239 -5.57 2.22 10.15
N LEU A 240 -6.20 1.06 10.01
CA LEU A 240 -7.65 0.88 10.12
C LEU A 240 -8.05 -0.18 11.14
N ALA A 241 -9.11 0.11 11.87
CA ALA A 241 -9.86 -0.90 12.60
C ALA A 241 -10.81 -1.63 11.63
N LEU A 242 -10.29 -2.64 10.92
CA LEU A 242 -10.99 -3.33 9.82
C LEU A 242 -12.33 -3.96 10.22
N GLY A 243 -12.51 -4.28 11.50
CA GLY A 243 -13.76 -4.81 12.07
C GLY A 243 -14.86 -3.78 12.26
N LEU A 244 -14.47 -2.50 12.37
CA LEU A 244 -15.38 -1.38 12.54
C LEU A 244 -15.84 -0.85 11.19
N ASP A 245 -16.92 -0.10 11.21
CA ASP A 245 -17.47 0.58 10.03
C ASP A 245 -16.70 1.86 9.67
N VAL A 246 -17.07 2.47 8.56
CA VAL A 246 -16.46 3.72 8.05
C VAL A 246 -16.63 4.86 9.04
N GLU A 247 -17.83 5.03 9.60
CA GLU A 247 -18.15 6.08 10.56
C GLU A 247 -17.28 6.00 11.81
N ALA A 248 -17.21 4.82 12.42
CA ALA A 248 -16.37 4.57 13.59
C ALA A 248 -14.88 4.80 13.27
N ASN A 249 -14.40 4.35 12.11
CA ASN A 249 -13.03 4.58 11.68
C ASN A 249 -12.70 6.07 11.51
N ILE A 250 -13.57 6.86 10.92
CA ILE A 250 -13.38 8.32 10.75
C ILE A 250 -13.40 9.01 12.11
N THR A 251 -14.29 8.61 13.00
CA THR A 251 -14.50 9.23 14.31
C THR A 251 -13.41 8.89 15.33
N LEU A 252 -12.78 7.70 15.19
CA LEU A 252 -11.82 7.14 16.17
C LEU A 252 -10.70 8.10 16.55
N GLY A 253 -10.14 8.85 15.58
CA GLY A 253 -9.07 9.83 15.84
C GLY A 253 -9.51 11.09 16.60
N SER A 254 -10.82 11.30 16.79
CA SER A 254 -11.40 12.52 17.32
C SER A 254 -12.53 12.29 18.33
N LEU A 255 -12.48 11.19 19.08
CA LEU A 255 -13.52 10.79 20.03
C LEU A 255 -13.87 11.91 21.03
N LYS A 256 -12.86 12.64 21.52
CA LYS A 256 -13.07 13.78 22.43
C LYS A 256 -13.96 14.87 21.81
N LYS A 257 -13.87 15.13 20.49
CA LYS A 257 -14.69 16.10 19.75
C LYS A 257 -16.15 15.68 19.69
N PHE A 258 -16.40 14.38 19.58
CA PHE A 258 -17.72 13.78 19.42
C PHE A 258 -18.29 13.19 20.72
N SER A 259 -17.67 13.45 21.88
CA SER A 259 -18.19 13.00 23.17
C SER A 259 -18.37 14.17 24.13
N ARG A 260 -19.30 14.02 25.06
CA ARG A 260 -19.47 14.93 26.22
C ARG A 260 -19.81 14.10 27.45
N ASN A 261 -19.04 14.27 28.51
CA ASN A 261 -19.23 13.51 29.76
C ASN A 261 -19.27 11.97 29.55
N GLY A 262 -18.43 11.44 28.63
CA GLY A 262 -18.39 10.00 28.31
C GLY A 262 -19.50 9.49 27.38
N VAL A 263 -20.42 10.34 26.95
CA VAL A 263 -21.52 9.98 26.03
C VAL A 263 -21.22 10.48 24.62
N MET A 264 -21.33 9.60 23.64
CA MET A 264 -21.12 9.92 22.23
C MET A 264 -22.27 10.76 21.68
N LYS A 265 -21.93 11.71 20.82
CA LYS A 265 -22.87 12.53 20.03
C LYS A 265 -23.03 11.86 18.66
N ASP A 266 -23.76 10.75 18.60
CA ASP A 266 -23.85 9.90 17.40
C ASP A 266 -24.27 10.68 16.16
N LYS A 267 -25.25 11.58 16.24
CA LYS A 267 -25.68 12.41 15.11
C LYS A 267 -24.54 13.28 14.54
N ALA A 268 -23.71 13.86 15.41
CA ALA A 268 -22.61 14.70 14.98
C ALA A 268 -21.48 13.87 14.36
N ALA A 269 -21.21 12.69 14.91
CA ALA A 269 -20.24 11.75 14.36
C ALA A 269 -20.67 11.24 12.99
N SER A 270 -21.93 10.82 12.85
CA SER A 270 -22.52 10.34 11.60
C SER A 270 -22.54 11.41 10.51
N GLN A 271 -22.91 12.65 10.87
CA GLN A 271 -22.87 13.78 9.93
C GLN A 271 -21.44 14.04 9.44
N ASN A 272 -20.47 14.11 10.35
CA ASN A 272 -19.05 14.30 10.00
C ASN A 272 -18.54 13.19 9.06
N ALA A 273 -18.88 11.93 9.33
CA ALA A 273 -18.49 10.81 8.48
C ALA A 273 -19.11 10.91 7.09
N SER A 274 -20.39 11.28 7.01
CA SER A 274 -21.10 11.49 5.74
C SER A 274 -20.49 12.64 4.93
N ASP A 275 -20.17 13.76 5.59
CA ASP A 275 -19.54 14.92 4.96
C ASP A 275 -18.18 14.57 4.37
N PHE A 276 -17.35 13.81 5.13
CA PHE A 276 -16.06 13.36 4.63
C PHE A 276 -16.18 12.30 3.53
N CYS A 277 -17.18 11.41 3.60
CA CYS A 277 -17.43 10.48 2.50
C CYS A 277 -17.75 11.21 1.19
N GLN A 278 -18.52 12.29 1.24
CA GLN A 278 -18.80 13.13 0.08
C GLN A 278 -17.57 13.93 -0.36
N LYS A 279 -16.91 14.62 0.57
CA LYS A 279 -15.76 15.49 0.29
C LYS A 279 -14.58 14.74 -0.34
N LEU A 280 -14.31 13.51 0.13
CA LEU A 280 -13.20 12.68 -0.35
C LEU A 280 -13.65 11.65 -1.40
N HIS A 281 -14.91 11.71 -1.83
CA HIS A 281 -15.48 10.73 -2.77
C HIS A 281 -15.22 9.28 -2.35
N ILE A 282 -15.49 8.95 -1.07
CA ILE A 282 -15.35 7.58 -0.55
C ILE A 282 -16.51 6.74 -1.09
N ARG A 283 -16.19 5.76 -1.95
CA ARG A 283 -17.19 4.86 -2.53
C ARG A 283 -17.55 3.78 -1.50
N THR A 284 -18.68 3.94 -0.86
CA THR A 284 -19.26 3.01 0.12
C THR A 284 -20.78 3.00 -0.01
N PRO A 285 -21.46 1.85 0.16
CA PRO A 285 -22.92 1.79 0.18
C PRO A 285 -23.55 2.60 1.34
N SER A 286 -22.85 2.64 2.48
CA SER A 286 -23.24 3.44 3.65
C SER A 286 -22.05 3.66 4.56
N THR A 287 -22.15 4.61 5.51
CA THR A 287 -21.12 4.84 6.52
C THR A 287 -21.01 3.70 7.54
N GLN A 288 -22.00 2.81 7.63
CA GLN A 288 -22.02 1.60 8.47
C GLN A 288 -21.36 0.39 7.79
N GLN A 289 -20.91 0.51 6.53
CA GLN A 289 -20.15 -0.54 5.86
C GLN A 289 -18.81 -0.77 6.59
N LYS A 290 -18.49 -2.02 6.90
CA LYS A 290 -17.20 -2.35 7.53
C LYS A 290 -16.03 -2.02 6.61
N ALA A 291 -15.00 -1.38 7.16
CA ALA A 291 -13.82 -0.91 6.42
C ALA A 291 -13.10 -2.02 5.66
N ARG A 292 -13.15 -3.27 6.13
CA ARG A 292 -12.55 -4.43 5.46
C ARG A 292 -13.09 -4.71 4.06
N TYR A 293 -14.31 -4.27 3.76
CA TYR A 293 -14.95 -4.53 2.47
C TYR A 293 -14.75 -3.41 1.44
N LEU A 294 -14.06 -2.35 1.83
CA LEU A 294 -13.72 -1.28 0.91
C LEU A 294 -12.49 -1.64 0.06
N SER A 295 -12.43 -1.08 -1.16
CA SER A 295 -11.20 -1.12 -1.97
C SER A 295 -10.05 -0.39 -1.27
N GLY A 296 -8.80 -0.71 -1.66
CA GLY A 296 -7.60 -0.10 -1.07
C GLY A 296 -7.61 1.42 -1.10
N GLY A 297 -8.02 2.03 -2.22
CA GLY A 297 -8.12 3.49 -2.34
C GLY A 297 -9.17 4.09 -1.41
N ASN A 298 -10.34 3.45 -1.24
CA ASN A 298 -11.36 3.92 -0.31
C ASN A 298 -10.93 3.74 1.16
N GLN A 299 -10.21 2.65 1.48
CA GLN A 299 -9.60 2.48 2.80
C GLN A 299 -8.63 3.62 3.14
N GLN A 300 -7.80 4.02 2.18
CA GLN A 300 -6.86 5.12 2.32
C GLN A 300 -7.57 6.46 2.59
N LYS A 301 -8.64 6.72 1.85
CA LYS A 301 -9.48 7.92 2.04
C LYS A 301 -10.17 7.95 3.40
N VAL A 302 -10.57 6.79 3.95
CA VAL A 302 -11.13 6.70 5.31
C VAL A 302 -10.08 7.10 6.36
N ILE A 303 -8.82 6.68 6.20
CA ILE A 303 -7.74 7.10 7.10
C ILE A 303 -7.49 8.61 6.98
N LEU A 304 -7.46 9.16 5.76
CA LEU A 304 -7.34 10.60 5.53
C LEU A 304 -8.49 11.36 6.18
N ALA A 305 -9.74 10.89 6.02
CA ALA A 305 -10.92 11.49 6.65
C ALA A 305 -10.79 11.57 8.18
N ARG A 306 -10.30 10.48 8.80
CA ARG A 306 -10.02 10.43 10.24
C ARG A 306 -9.12 11.58 10.67
N TRP A 307 -8.01 11.77 9.97
CA TRP A 307 -6.99 12.73 10.37
C TRP A 307 -7.34 14.17 9.98
N LEU A 308 -8.05 14.37 8.87
CA LEU A 308 -8.58 15.68 8.50
C LEU A 308 -9.68 16.17 9.46
N THR A 309 -10.39 15.27 10.11
CA THR A 309 -11.35 15.61 11.18
C THR A 309 -10.67 16.30 12.37
N ARG A 310 -9.35 16.13 12.53
CA ARG A 310 -8.59 16.58 13.71
C ARG A 310 -7.81 17.88 13.52
N GLU A 311 -7.82 18.50 12.36
CA GLU A 311 -7.09 19.76 12.09
C GLU A 311 -5.57 19.64 12.35
N ALA A 312 -4.93 18.72 11.65
CA ALA A 312 -3.50 18.49 11.72
C ALA A 312 -2.71 19.77 11.35
N LYS A 313 -1.65 20.09 12.12
CA LYS A 313 -0.66 21.12 11.78
C LYS A 313 0.39 20.56 10.82
N VAL A 314 0.81 19.32 11.06
CA VAL A 314 1.72 18.54 10.21
C VAL A 314 1.11 17.17 10.00
N LEU A 315 1.01 16.76 8.74
CA LEU A 315 0.49 15.46 8.34
C LEU A 315 1.59 14.69 7.61
N VAL A 316 2.10 13.65 8.24
CA VAL A 316 3.04 12.71 7.64
C VAL A 316 2.26 11.61 6.93
N LEU A 317 2.60 11.36 5.67
CA LEU A 317 2.00 10.34 4.83
C LEU A 317 3.09 9.33 4.41
N ASP A 318 3.10 8.16 5.02
CA ASP A 318 4.07 7.11 4.71
C ASP A 318 3.50 6.18 3.64
N GLU A 319 4.10 6.20 2.44
CA GLU A 319 3.66 5.44 1.27
C GLU A 319 2.13 5.52 1.02
N PRO A 320 1.52 6.73 0.97
CA PRO A 320 0.06 6.89 0.96
C PRO A 320 -0.62 6.28 -0.26
N THR A 321 0.15 5.94 -1.27
CA THR A 321 -0.36 5.36 -2.53
C THR A 321 0.04 3.89 -2.72
N ARG A 322 0.59 3.24 -1.70
CA ARG A 322 0.97 1.83 -1.78
C ARG A 322 -0.23 0.91 -1.90
N GLY A 323 -0.20 0.03 -2.91
CA GLY A 323 -1.25 -0.97 -3.15
C GLY A 323 -2.63 -0.37 -3.44
N ILE A 324 -2.66 0.78 -4.13
CA ILE A 324 -3.87 1.38 -4.70
C ILE A 324 -3.69 1.58 -6.20
N ASP A 325 -4.79 1.56 -6.94
CA ASP A 325 -4.79 1.75 -8.38
C ASP A 325 -4.43 3.18 -8.81
N VAL A 326 -4.09 3.36 -10.09
CA VAL A 326 -3.63 4.66 -10.64
C VAL A 326 -4.67 5.76 -10.49
N GLY A 327 -5.96 5.44 -10.64
CA GLY A 327 -7.05 6.40 -10.45
C GLY A 327 -7.15 6.89 -9.00
N ALA A 328 -7.03 5.96 -8.04
CA ALA A 328 -7.02 6.31 -6.63
C ALA A 328 -5.75 7.09 -6.23
N LYS A 329 -4.58 6.82 -6.85
CA LYS A 329 -3.36 7.63 -6.64
C LYS A 329 -3.61 9.09 -7.00
N TYR A 330 -4.19 9.34 -8.17
CA TYR A 330 -4.54 10.69 -8.60
C TYR A 330 -5.41 11.43 -7.57
N GLU A 331 -6.46 10.75 -7.07
CA GLU A 331 -7.36 11.35 -6.08
C GLU A 331 -6.61 11.70 -4.78
N ILE A 332 -5.68 10.84 -4.33
CA ILE A 332 -4.85 11.11 -3.14
C ILE A 332 -3.92 12.32 -3.40
N TYR A 333 -3.24 12.40 -4.55
CA TYR A 333 -2.38 13.54 -4.88
C TYR A 333 -3.18 14.86 -4.98
N THR A 334 -4.40 14.80 -5.52
CA THR A 334 -5.29 15.97 -5.54
C THR A 334 -5.66 16.42 -4.12
N LEU A 335 -5.90 15.47 -3.22
CA LEU A 335 -6.21 15.77 -1.82
C LEU A 335 -5.02 16.34 -1.04
N MET A 336 -3.79 15.91 -1.36
CA MET A 336 -2.56 16.45 -0.76
C MET A 336 -2.33 17.92 -1.16
N ASN A 337 -2.72 18.29 -2.37
CA ASN A 337 -2.66 19.66 -2.88
C ASN A 337 -3.83 20.54 -2.41
#